data_82a2ba61c1b18baa7314c60083ca47ea
#
_entry.id   82a2ba61c1b18baa7314c60083ca47ea
#
_cell.length_a   1.000
_cell.length_b   1.000
_cell.length_c   1.000
_cell.angle_alpha   90.00
_cell.angle_beta   90.00
_cell.angle_gamma   90.00
#
_symmetry.space_group_name_H-M   'P 1'
#
loop_
_entity.id
_entity.type
_entity.pdbx_description
1 polymer ?
#
loop_
_entity_poly.entity_id
_entity_poly.type
_entity_poly.pdbx_seq_one_letter_code
_entity_poly.pdbx_strand_id
1 'polypeptide(L)'
;MLTPEIDSLVPHVPFNRRTFIKAAVGSGFAACVMAVSAQTIITDTDGLDAGPVGFKAADGTLIPAYRAQPKGKTNLPVIIVIHEIFGVHEHIADVCRRFAKLGYLAVAPDLYAREGDASKFPSMQQLNDQLVSKVPDDQVLSDIDSTVAWAGEHGGDLHRLGITGFCWGGRITWLYAERNPHLKAAVVWYGRVVGNKTANNPANPLDLAANLKVPVLGLFGKLDQSIPQDSLAQMKQVIATGPEIARGSQFVVYDDAPHAFFADYRPSYRKADAEDGWARTLAWFREHGVSDRAFGKGA
;
A
#
# COMPACT_ATOMS: atom_id res chain seq x y z
N MET A 1 -27.94 2.44 3.61
CA MET A 1 -27.18 3.59 4.15
C MET A 1 -25.71 3.27 4.00
N LEU A 2 -24.95 4.13 3.36
CA LEU A 2 -23.48 4.00 3.29
C LEU A 2 -22.95 4.17 4.71
N THR A 3 -21.92 3.42 5.08
CA THR A 3 -21.25 3.64 6.37
C THR A 3 -20.53 5.00 6.33
N PRO A 4 -20.30 5.69 7.46
CA PRO A 4 -19.58 6.97 7.50
C PRO A 4 -18.21 6.91 6.82
N GLU A 5 -17.59 5.75 6.76
CA GLU A 5 -16.33 5.48 6.05
C GLU A 5 -16.49 5.60 4.54
N ILE A 6 -17.57 5.06 4.00
CA ILE A 6 -17.88 5.13 2.57
C ILE A 6 -18.22 6.55 2.18
N ASP A 7 -18.91 7.29 3.05
CA ASP A 7 -19.28 8.70 2.81
C ASP A 7 -18.04 9.61 2.77
N SER A 8 -17.01 9.32 3.59
CA SER A 8 -15.72 10.03 3.53
C SER A 8 -14.89 9.73 2.27
N LEU A 9 -15.22 8.66 1.56
CA LEU A 9 -14.56 8.23 0.33
C LEU A 9 -15.18 8.86 -0.93
N VAL A 10 -16.38 9.42 -0.83
CA VAL A 10 -17.12 10.01 -1.96
C VAL A 10 -16.95 11.54 -1.92
N PRO A 11 -16.39 12.19 -2.95
CA PRO A 11 -16.34 13.65 -2.99
C PRO A 11 -17.76 14.23 -3.10
N HIS A 12 -18.10 15.16 -2.24
CA HIS A 12 -19.36 15.92 -2.31
C HIS A 12 -19.34 17.06 -3.36
N VAL A 13 -18.52 16.94 -4.42
CA VAL A 13 -18.37 17.97 -5.45
C VAL A 13 -18.94 17.48 -6.78
N PRO A 14 -19.78 18.28 -7.47
CA PRO A 14 -20.35 17.88 -8.76
C PRO A 14 -19.26 17.74 -9.82
N PHE A 15 -19.28 16.60 -10.48
CA PHE A 15 -18.30 16.14 -11.45
C PHE A 15 -18.40 16.92 -12.79
N ASN A 16 -17.30 17.47 -13.30
CA ASN A 16 -17.25 18.09 -14.63
C ASN A 16 -16.51 17.20 -15.65
N ARG A 17 -17.24 16.64 -16.61
CA ARG A 17 -16.77 15.72 -17.63
C ARG A 17 -15.65 16.24 -18.56
N ARG A 18 -15.47 17.55 -18.68
CA ARG A 18 -14.54 18.14 -19.67
C ARG A 18 -13.07 18.10 -19.25
N THR A 19 -12.78 18.08 -17.94
CA THR A 19 -11.41 18.00 -17.43
C THR A 19 -10.84 16.57 -17.51
N PHE A 20 -11.72 15.58 -17.61
CA PHE A 20 -11.42 14.15 -17.65
C PHE A 20 -10.68 13.70 -18.92
N ILE A 21 -11.02 14.27 -20.08
CA ILE A 21 -10.57 13.77 -21.38
C ILE A 21 -9.11 14.08 -21.71
N LYS A 22 -8.50 15.07 -21.04
CA LYS A 22 -7.13 15.50 -21.34
C LYS A 22 -6.03 14.73 -20.59
N ALA A 23 -6.36 14.02 -19.51
CA ALA A 23 -5.41 13.23 -18.72
C ALA A 23 -5.34 11.74 -19.10
N ALA A 24 -6.27 11.26 -19.92
CA ALA A 24 -6.47 9.84 -20.22
C ALA A 24 -5.65 9.28 -21.39
N VAL A 25 -4.74 10.06 -21.99
CA VAL A 25 -3.94 9.60 -23.11
C VAL A 25 -2.51 9.32 -22.64
N GLY A 26 -2.25 8.09 -22.18
CA GLY A 26 -0.88 7.64 -22.02
C GLY A 26 -0.55 6.59 -20.96
N SER A 27 -1.43 6.26 -20.04
CA SER A 27 -1.19 5.17 -19.09
C SER A 27 -2.46 4.36 -18.89
N GLY A 28 -2.38 3.05 -19.03
CA GLY A 28 -3.49 2.12 -18.75
C GLY A 28 -3.85 1.99 -17.27
N PHE A 29 -3.39 2.93 -16.45
CA PHE A 29 -3.82 3.09 -15.07
C PHE A 29 -4.92 4.13 -15.05
N ALA A 30 -6.11 3.69 -14.67
CA ALA A 30 -7.23 4.57 -14.51
C ALA A 30 -6.88 5.68 -13.52
N ALA A 31 -6.87 6.91 -14.01
CA ALA A 31 -6.96 8.07 -13.14
C ALA A 31 -8.33 7.99 -12.45
N CYS A 32 -8.39 7.40 -11.27
CA CYS A 32 -9.52 7.58 -10.37
C CYS A 32 -9.60 9.07 -10.08
N VAL A 33 -10.49 9.72 -10.82
CA VAL A 33 -10.65 11.17 -10.83
C VAL A 33 -11.31 11.60 -9.54
N MET A 34 -10.49 11.74 -8.53
CA MET A 34 -10.79 12.60 -7.42
C MET A 34 -10.29 14.00 -7.80
N ALA A 35 -11.10 15.01 -7.59
CA ALA A 35 -10.66 16.38 -7.78
C ALA A 35 -9.35 16.58 -7.03
N VAL A 36 -8.29 17.00 -7.73
CA VAL A 36 -6.99 17.30 -7.12
C VAL A 36 -7.25 18.34 -6.04
N SER A 37 -7.11 17.97 -4.77
CA SER A 37 -7.20 18.93 -3.68
C SER A 37 -5.97 19.84 -3.72
N ALA A 38 -6.07 21.05 -3.18
CA ALA A 38 -4.91 21.94 -3.04
C ALA A 38 -3.79 21.36 -2.14
N GLN A 39 -4.03 20.21 -1.51
CA GLN A 39 -3.11 19.51 -0.63
C GLN A 39 -2.42 18.32 -1.29
N THR A 40 -2.84 17.94 -2.52
CA THR A 40 -2.26 16.78 -3.23
C THR A 40 -0.78 17.02 -3.52
N ILE A 41 0.05 16.12 -3.04
CA ILE A 41 1.49 16.14 -3.29
C ILE A 41 1.75 15.50 -4.65
N ILE A 42 2.54 16.18 -5.49
CA ILE A 42 2.95 15.70 -6.80
C ILE A 42 4.47 15.66 -6.83
N THR A 43 5.02 14.45 -6.84
CA THR A 43 6.46 14.23 -6.99
C THR A 43 6.79 14.12 -8.48
N ASP A 44 7.71 14.95 -8.96
CA ASP A 44 8.20 14.90 -10.34
C ASP A 44 9.01 13.62 -10.63
N THR A 45 9.30 13.40 -11.91
CA THR A 45 10.11 12.26 -12.38
C THR A 45 11.57 12.62 -12.68
N ASP A 46 12.02 13.83 -12.34
CA ASP A 46 13.39 14.28 -12.63
C ASP A 46 14.40 13.38 -11.91
N GLY A 47 15.34 12.84 -12.66
CA GLY A 47 16.34 11.90 -12.15
C GLY A 47 15.82 10.49 -11.84
N LEU A 48 14.59 10.16 -12.24
CA LEU A 48 13.99 8.86 -12.06
C LEU A 48 13.76 8.14 -13.39
N ASP A 49 13.83 6.81 -13.34
CA ASP A 49 13.15 5.91 -14.27
C ASP A 49 11.82 5.54 -13.64
N ALA A 50 10.72 6.17 -14.09
CA ALA A 50 9.40 6.00 -13.51
C ALA A 50 8.33 5.87 -14.60
N GLY A 51 7.39 4.95 -14.40
CA GLY A 51 6.30 4.72 -15.34
C GLY A 51 5.70 3.33 -15.24
N PRO A 52 4.71 3.04 -16.11
CA PRO A 52 4.08 1.74 -16.18
C PRO A 52 5.06 0.66 -16.67
N VAL A 53 4.93 -0.51 -16.07
CA VAL A 53 5.63 -1.75 -16.45
C VAL A 53 4.64 -2.90 -16.41
N GLY A 54 5.06 -4.09 -16.88
CA GLY A 54 4.25 -5.30 -16.77
C GLY A 54 5.15 -6.52 -16.69
N PHE A 55 4.70 -7.53 -15.96
CA PHE A 55 5.38 -8.81 -15.81
C PHE A 55 4.36 -9.95 -15.73
N LYS A 56 4.82 -11.17 -15.94
CA LYS A 56 3.96 -12.34 -15.82
C LYS A 56 3.93 -12.85 -14.37
N ALA A 57 2.74 -13.06 -13.86
CA ALA A 57 2.51 -13.83 -12.64
C ALA A 57 2.85 -15.32 -12.86
N ALA A 58 2.89 -16.09 -11.77
CA ALA A 58 3.21 -17.52 -11.82
C ALA A 58 2.25 -18.33 -12.70
N ASP A 59 1.00 -17.90 -12.85
CA ASP A 59 -0.02 -18.50 -13.72
C ASP A 59 0.04 -18.01 -15.18
N GLY A 60 1.01 -17.15 -15.51
CA GLY A 60 1.18 -16.56 -16.84
C GLY A 60 0.37 -15.30 -17.10
N THR A 61 -0.50 -14.88 -16.20
CA THR A 61 -1.24 -13.63 -16.31
C THR A 61 -0.30 -12.43 -16.34
N LEU A 62 -0.55 -11.48 -17.24
CA LEU A 62 0.18 -10.21 -17.26
C LEU A 62 -0.33 -9.32 -16.13
N ILE A 63 0.57 -8.96 -15.22
CA ILE A 63 0.29 -8.02 -14.13
C ILE A 63 0.83 -6.65 -14.53
N PRO A 64 -0.03 -5.65 -14.76
CA PRO A 64 0.40 -4.27 -14.88
C PRO A 64 0.94 -3.77 -13.54
N ALA A 65 1.93 -2.89 -13.58
CA ALA A 65 2.49 -2.29 -12.38
C ALA A 65 3.00 -0.88 -12.68
N TYR A 66 3.16 -0.07 -11.64
CA TYR A 66 3.93 1.16 -11.71
C TYR A 66 5.27 0.96 -11.01
N ARG A 67 6.35 1.38 -11.67
CA ARG A 67 7.70 1.35 -11.13
C ARG A 67 8.26 2.75 -11.03
N ALA A 68 9.07 3.02 -9.99
CA ALA A 68 9.93 4.19 -9.92
C ALA A 68 11.25 3.83 -9.23
N GLN A 69 12.37 4.32 -9.78
CA GLN A 69 13.71 4.14 -9.22
C GLN A 69 14.63 5.28 -9.65
N PRO A 70 15.75 5.56 -8.96
CA PRO A 70 16.78 6.48 -9.44
C PRO A 70 17.33 6.04 -10.80
N LYS A 71 17.41 7.00 -11.73
CA LYS A 71 17.81 6.72 -13.11
C LYS A 71 19.21 6.10 -13.20
N GLY A 72 19.32 4.99 -13.92
CA GLY A 72 20.58 4.30 -14.17
C GLY A 72 21.23 3.68 -12.94
N LYS A 73 20.50 3.54 -11.82
CA LYS A 73 21.00 2.86 -10.62
C LYS A 73 20.46 1.42 -10.53
N THR A 74 21.28 0.56 -9.95
CA THR A 74 20.98 -0.85 -9.67
C THR A 74 21.40 -1.20 -8.25
N ASN A 75 21.11 -2.41 -7.82
CA ASN A 75 21.36 -2.87 -6.45
C ASN A 75 20.67 -1.96 -5.41
N LEU A 76 19.41 -1.59 -5.68
CA LEU A 76 18.61 -0.69 -4.87
C LEU A 76 17.82 -1.46 -3.80
N PRO A 77 17.62 -0.90 -2.59
CA PRO A 77 16.64 -1.45 -1.68
C PRO A 77 15.26 -1.41 -2.34
N VAL A 78 14.46 -2.44 -2.11
CA VAL A 78 13.16 -2.63 -2.77
C VAL A 78 12.02 -2.33 -1.81
N ILE A 79 11.05 -1.55 -2.26
CA ILE A 79 9.76 -1.37 -1.59
C ILE A 79 8.64 -1.82 -2.52
N ILE A 80 7.89 -2.83 -2.09
CA ILE A 80 6.62 -3.18 -2.73
C ILE A 80 5.54 -2.30 -2.11
N VAL A 81 4.79 -1.59 -2.97
CA VAL A 81 3.74 -0.65 -2.55
C VAL A 81 2.38 -1.23 -2.91
N ILE A 82 1.59 -1.57 -1.91
CA ILE A 82 0.26 -2.19 -2.10
C ILE A 82 -0.81 -1.11 -2.07
N HIS A 83 -1.55 -1.03 -3.17
CA HIS A 83 -2.57 -0.01 -3.41
C HIS A 83 -3.79 -0.14 -2.48
N GLU A 84 -4.57 0.94 -2.39
CA GLU A 84 -5.90 0.97 -1.78
C GLU A 84 -6.90 0.19 -2.66
N ILE A 85 -8.19 0.16 -2.27
CA ILE A 85 -9.25 -0.48 -3.06
C ILE A 85 -9.45 0.10 -4.48
N PHE A 86 -8.82 1.24 -4.78
CA PHE A 86 -8.94 1.92 -6.08
C PHE A 86 -7.93 1.47 -7.13
N GLY A 87 -7.12 0.44 -6.86
CA GLY A 87 -6.05 0.02 -7.75
C GLY A 87 -4.84 0.96 -7.74
N VAL A 88 -3.96 0.79 -8.72
CA VAL A 88 -2.77 1.64 -8.89
C VAL A 88 -3.17 2.95 -9.59
N HIS A 89 -3.54 3.95 -8.80
CA HIS A 89 -3.86 5.30 -9.27
C HIS A 89 -2.72 6.28 -8.99
N GLU A 90 -2.89 7.57 -9.37
CA GLU A 90 -1.83 8.58 -9.32
C GLU A 90 -1.19 8.75 -7.93
N HIS A 91 -1.97 8.69 -6.84
CA HIS A 91 -1.40 8.79 -5.49
C HIS A 91 -0.46 7.61 -5.18
N ILE A 92 -0.81 6.38 -5.57
CA ILE A 92 0.07 5.21 -5.38
C ILE A 92 1.33 5.32 -6.26
N ALA A 93 1.17 5.80 -7.49
CA ALA A 93 2.30 6.10 -8.36
C ALA A 93 3.21 7.18 -7.77
N ASP A 94 2.61 8.22 -7.15
CA ASP A 94 3.36 9.27 -6.46
C ASP A 94 4.12 8.74 -5.25
N VAL A 95 3.52 7.87 -4.44
CA VAL A 95 4.22 7.19 -3.33
C VAL A 95 5.43 6.42 -3.84
N CYS A 96 5.32 5.71 -4.97
CA CYS A 96 6.48 5.06 -5.59
C CYS A 96 7.58 6.06 -5.96
N ARG A 97 7.22 7.22 -6.53
CA ARG A 97 8.18 8.27 -6.85
C ARG A 97 8.83 8.89 -5.61
N ARG A 98 8.06 9.10 -4.52
CA ARG A 98 8.61 9.56 -3.22
C ARG A 98 9.68 8.61 -2.72
N PHE A 99 9.45 7.29 -2.73
CA PHE A 99 10.46 6.30 -2.38
C PHE A 99 11.66 6.34 -3.34
N ALA A 100 11.42 6.47 -4.64
CA ALA A 100 12.49 6.52 -5.64
C ALA A 100 13.41 7.74 -5.46
N LYS A 101 12.86 8.92 -5.13
CA LYS A 101 13.65 10.11 -4.76
C LYS A 101 14.57 9.88 -3.55
N LEU A 102 14.25 8.90 -2.71
CA LEU A 102 15.02 8.49 -1.53
C LEU A 102 15.94 7.28 -1.80
N GLY A 103 16.11 6.90 -3.06
CA GLY A 103 17.07 5.85 -3.45
C GLY A 103 16.52 4.43 -3.48
N TYR A 104 15.20 4.23 -3.44
CA TYR A 104 14.58 2.91 -3.51
C TYR A 104 14.16 2.55 -4.95
N LEU A 105 14.12 1.25 -5.24
CA LEU A 105 13.27 0.71 -6.30
C LEU A 105 11.88 0.46 -5.68
N ALA A 106 10.89 1.25 -6.06
CA ALA A 106 9.51 1.10 -5.62
C ALA A 106 8.65 0.52 -6.74
N VAL A 107 7.84 -0.50 -6.44
CA VAL A 107 6.96 -1.17 -7.41
C VAL A 107 5.58 -1.35 -6.80
N ALA A 108 4.56 -0.89 -7.52
CA ALA A 108 3.16 -1.07 -7.17
C ALA A 108 2.47 -1.96 -8.21
N PRO A 109 2.20 -3.25 -7.94
CA PRO A 109 1.46 -4.12 -8.84
C PRO A 109 -0.03 -3.79 -8.84
N ASP A 110 -0.70 -3.95 -9.97
CA ASP A 110 -2.16 -3.95 -10.06
C ASP A 110 -2.69 -5.35 -9.68
N LEU A 111 -3.10 -5.47 -8.43
CA LEU A 111 -3.57 -6.74 -7.87
C LEU A 111 -5.01 -7.10 -8.28
N TYR A 112 -5.62 -6.28 -9.13
CA TYR A 112 -6.94 -6.52 -9.73
C TYR A 112 -6.88 -6.92 -11.20
N ALA A 113 -5.68 -7.20 -11.71
CA ALA A 113 -5.44 -7.45 -13.13
C ALA A 113 -6.33 -8.53 -13.78
N ARG A 114 -6.84 -9.48 -12.97
CA ARG A 114 -7.74 -10.55 -13.45
C ARG A 114 -9.21 -10.19 -13.33
N GLU A 115 -9.58 -9.42 -12.31
CA GLU A 115 -10.97 -9.15 -11.96
C GLU A 115 -11.51 -7.89 -12.65
N GLY A 116 -10.63 -6.93 -12.98
CA GLY A 116 -11.02 -5.75 -13.74
C GLY A 116 -10.39 -4.45 -13.25
N ASP A 117 -10.95 -3.36 -13.71
CA ASP A 117 -10.46 -2.00 -13.48
C ASP A 117 -11.34 -1.28 -12.44
N ALA A 118 -10.76 -0.99 -11.28
CA ALA A 118 -11.44 -0.35 -10.16
C ALA A 118 -12.07 1.01 -10.53
N SER A 119 -11.52 1.72 -11.52
CA SER A 119 -12.04 3.03 -11.94
C SER A 119 -13.38 2.98 -12.67
N LYS A 120 -13.79 1.80 -13.12
CA LYS A 120 -15.04 1.62 -13.88
C LYS A 120 -16.26 1.51 -12.99
N PHE A 121 -16.09 1.41 -11.69
CA PHE A 121 -17.19 1.25 -10.76
C PHE A 121 -17.70 2.61 -10.25
N PRO A 122 -19.00 2.92 -10.43
CA PRO A 122 -19.56 4.24 -10.11
C PRO A 122 -19.81 4.45 -8.61
N SER A 123 -19.71 3.40 -7.80
CA SER A 123 -19.90 3.48 -6.35
C SER A 123 -18.99 2.54 -5.60
N MET A 124 -18.69 2.88 -4.35
CA MET A 124 -17.89 2.05 -3.44
C MET A 124 -18.52 0.69 -3.18
N GLN A 125 -19.85 0.64 -3.07
CA GLN A 125 -20.56 -0.61 -2.89
C GLN A 125 -20.35 -1.55 -4.08
N GLN A 126 -20.55 -1.04 -5.30
CA GLN A 126 -20.33 -1.84 -6.51
C GLN A 126 -18.86 -2.27 -6.66
N LEU A 127 -17.91 -1.39 -6.36
CA LEU A 127 -16.49 -1.72 -6.35
C LEU A 127 -16.21 -2.88 -5.38
N ASN A 128 -16.73 -2.81 -4.15
CA ASN A 128 -16.55 -3.88 -3.18
C ASN A 128 -17.23 -5.18 -3.61
N ASP A 129 -18.49 -5.13 -4.03
CA ASP A 129 -19.29 -6.32 -4.32
C ASP A 129 -18.87 -7.02 -5.61
N GLN A 130 -18.42 -6.27 -6.62
CA GLN A 130 -18.17 -6.80 -7.96
C GLN A 130 -16.68 -6.96 -8.29
N LEU A 131 -15.79 -6.30 -7.56
CA LEU A 131 -14.35 -6.41 -7.77
C LEU A 131 -13.63 -6.91 -6.50
N VAL A 132 -13.54 -6.09 -5.46
CA VAL A 132 -12.68 -6.36 -4.29
C VAL A 132 -13.01 -7.70 -3.61
N SER A 133 -14.30 -8.02 -3.45
CA SER A 133 -14.75 -9.29 -2.86
C SER A 133 -14.45 -10.52 -3.72
N LYS A 134 -14.08 -10.33 -4.99
CA LYS A 134 -13.78 -11.42 -5.93
C LYS A 134 -12.30 -11.80 -5.94
N VAL A 135 -11.45 -10.96 -5.37
CA VAL A 135 -9.99 -11.14 -5.37
C VAL A 135 -9.58 -12.10 -4.26
N PRO A 136 -9.04 -13.30 -4.59
CA PRO A 136 -8.59 -14.26 -3.59
C PRO A 136 -7.27 -13.82 -2.95
N ASP A 137 -7.16 -13.96 -1.62
CA ASP A 137 -5.92 -13.66 -0.90
C ASP A 137 -4.71 -14.41 -1.45
N ASP A 138 -4.84 -15.71 -1.73
CA ASP A 138 -3.73 -16.52 -2.26
C ASP A 138 -3.23 -16.04 -3.61
N GLN A 139 -4.14 -15.59 -4.50
CA GLN A 139 -3.78 -15.00 -5.79
C GLN A 139 -2.99 -13.70 -5.57
N VAL A 140 -3.49 -12.81 -4.73
CA VAL A 140 -2.82 -11.54 -4.40
C VAL A 140 -1.41 -11.78 -3.85
N LEU A 141 -1.27 -12.70 -2.89
CA LEU A 141 0.01 -13.01 -2.29
C LEU A 141 1.00 -13.63 -3.31
N SER A 142 0.51 -14.45 -4.24
CA SER A 142 1.30 -15.01 -5.34
C SER A 142 1.73 -13.92 -6.35
N ASP A 143 0.88 -12.95 -6.62
CA ASP A 143 1.22 -11.82 -7.50
C ASP A 143 2.27 -10.90 -6.87
N ILE A 144 2.23 -10.74 -5.54
CA ILE A 144 3.29 -10.03 -4.81
C ILE A 144 4.61 -10.82 -4.86
N ASP A 145 4.60 -12.15 -4.74
CA ASP A 145 5.79 -12.99 -4.92
C ASP A 145 6.40 -12.77 -6.33
N SER A 146 5.56 -12.72 -7.36
CA SER A 146 5.99 -12.45 -8.75
C SER A 146 6.53 -11.02 -8.92
N THR A 147 5.94 -10.04 -8.21
CA THR A 147 6.42 -8.65 -8.19
C THR A 147 7.81 -8.56 -7.57
N VAL A 148 8.05 -9.28 -6.47
CA VAL A 148 9.35 -9.35 -5.80
C VAL A 148 10.40 -9.97 -6.71
N ALA A 149 10.09 -11.08 -7.38
CA ALA A 149 10.99 -11.72 -8.33
C ALA A 149 11.37 -10.76 -9.47
N TRP A 150 10.37 -10.10 -10.06
CA TRP A 150 10.57 -9.10 -11.10
C TRP A 150 11.46 -7.94 -10.63
N ALA A 151 11.25 -7.42 -9.42
CA ALA A 151 12.07 -6.34 -8.87
C ALA A 151 13.54 -6.74 -8.74
N GLY A 152 13.81 -7.99 -8.33
CA GLY A 152 15.18 -8.54 -8.26
C GLY A 152 15.87 -8.60 -9.62
N GLU A 153 15.13 -8.97 -10.68
CA GLU A 153 15.65 -9.02 -12.06
C GLU A 153 15.85 -7.61 -12.66
N HIS A 154 15.26 -6.57 -12.08
CA HIS A 154 15.25 -5.21 -12.61
C HIS A 154 16.01 -4.21 -11.73
N GLY A 155 17.05 -4.68 -11.03
CA GLY A 155 17.97 -3.83 -10.30
C GLY A 155 17.70 -3.69 -8.82
N GLY A 156 16.76 -4.45 -8.27
CA GLY A 156 16.49 -4.52 -6.83
C GLY A 156 17.43 -5.48 -6.08
N ASP A 157 17.79 -5.13 -4.87
CA ASP A 157 18.45 -5.99 -3.91
C ASP A 157 17.42 -6.61 -2.95
N LEU A 158 17.08 -7.87 -3.18
CA LEU A 158 16.09 -8.58 -2.38
C LEU A 158 16.55 -8.89 -0.93
N HIS A 159 17.83 -8.69 -0.60
CA HIS A 159 18.30 -8.71 0.78
C HIS A 159 17.89 -7.45 1.56
N ARG A 160 17.39 -6.43 0.86
CA ARG A 160 16.89 -5.15 1.40
C ARG A 160 15.46 -4.92 0.94
N LEU A 161 14.61 -5.93 1.15
CA LEU A 161 13.21 -5.94 0.72
C LEU A 161 12.28 -5.49 1.83
N GLY A 162 11.47 -4.47 1.57
CA GLY A 162 10.36 -3.99 2.41
C GLY A 162 9.03 -3.99 1.66
N ILE A 163 7.95 -3.90 2.40
CA ILE A 163 6.59 -3.76 1.87
C ILE A 163 5.82 -2.71 2.63
N THR A 164 5.00 -1.94 1.94
CA THR A 164 4.03 -1.04 2.56
C THR A 164 2.71 -1.10 1.83
N GLY A 165 1.60 -0.83 2.52
CA GLY A 165 0.29 -0.82 1.89
C GLY A 165 -0.74 -0.04 2.69
N PHE A 166 -1.78 0.39 1.98
CA PHE A 166 -2.76 1.37 2.43
C PHE A 166 -4.17 0.78 2.40
N CYS A 167 -4.98 0.97 3.45
CA CYS A 167 -6.37 0.50 3.49
C CYS A 167 -6.47 -1.03 3.26
N TRP A 168 -7.12 -1.47 2.18
CA TRP A 168 -7.13 -2.86 1.73
C TRP A 168 -5.70 -3.40 1.56
N GLY A 169 -4.82 -2.63 0.92
CA GLY A 169 -3.42 -2.98 0.77
C GLY A 169 -2.67 -3.08 2.10
N GLY A 170 -3.09 -2.34 3.12
CA GLY A 170 -2.59 -2.50 4.48
C GLY A 170 -2.94 -3.87 5.07
N ARG A 171 -4.17 -4.37 4.85
CA ARG A 171 -4.54 -5.74 5.21
C ARG A 171 -3.66 -6.76 4.47
N ILE A 172 -3.47 -6.59 3.17
CA ILE A 172 -2.63 -7.47 2.36
C ILE A 172 -1.16 -7.44 2.85
N THR A 173 -0.66 -6.28 3.24
CA THR A 173 0.69 -6.14 3.81
C THR A 173 0.87 -6.96 5.07
N TRP A 174 -0.12 -7.01 5.97
CA TRP A 174 -0.12 -7.92 7.13
C TRP A 174 0.01 -9.38 6.68
N LEU A 175 -0.86 -9.83 5.77
CA LEU A 175 -0.87 -11.22 5.28
C LEU A 175 0.47 -11.59 4.61
N TYR A 176 1.07 -10.65 3.86
CA TYR A 176 2.36 -10.90 3.22
C TYR A 176 3.52 -10.94 4.22
N ALA A 177 3.44 -10.16 5.31
CA ALA A 177 4.42 -10.21 6.40
C ALA A 177 4.41 -11.53 7.17
N GLU A 178 3.30 -12.25 7.15
CA GLU A 178 3.16 -13.60 7.71
C GLU A 178 3.64 -14.68 6.73
N ARG A 179 3.58 -14.40 5.43
CA ARG A 179 3.93 -15.34 4.35
C ARG A 179 5.42 -15.35 4.03
N ASN A 180 6.01 -14.18 3.80
CA ASN A 180 7.36 -14.07 3.21
C ASN A 180 8.46 -13.85 4.27
N PRO A 181 9.30 -14.87 4.57
CA PRO A 181 10.37 -14.73 5.55
C PRO A 181 11.59 -13.93 5.04
N HIS A 182 11.62 -13.57 3.75
CA HIS A 182 12.73 -12.80 3.17
C HIS A 182 12.53 -11.29 3.28
N LEU A 183 11.30 -10.84 3.61
CA LEU A 183 11.07 -9.45 4.00
C LEU A 183 11.97 -9.06 5.17
N LYS A 184 12.38 -7.79 5.22
CA LYS A 184 13.09 -7.21 6.37
C LYS A 184 12.15 -6.44 7.28
N ALA A 185 11.17 -5.76 6.70
CA ALA A 185 10.18 -4.98 7.43
C ALA A 185 8.91 -4.78 6.60
N ALA A 186 7.81 -4.57 7.30
CA ALA A 186 6.54 -4.17 6.72
C ALA A 186 6.00 -2.91 7.39
N VAL A 187 5.29 -2.06 6.63
CA VAL A 187 4.58 -0.89 7.16
C VAL A 187 3.13 -0.91 6.69
N VAL A 188 2.21 -0.89 7.63
CA VAL A 188 0.77 -0.97 7.39
C VAL A 188 0.14 0.37 7.71
N TRP A 189 -0.52 0.98 6.74
CA TRP A 189 -1.30 2.18 6.91
C TRP A 189 -2.79 1.84 6.93
N TYR A 190 -3.43 2.09 8.08
CA TYR A 190 -4.87 1.87 8.30
C TYR A 190 -5.41 0.57 7.66
N GLY A 191 -4.63 -0.51 7.78
CA GLY A 191 -5.01 -1.84 7.30
C GLY A 191 -5.85 -2.59 8.33
N ARG A 192 -7.03 -3.05 7.92
CA ARG A 192 -7.95 -3.80 8.79
C ARG A 192 -7.31 -5.11 9.26
N VAL A 193 -7.42 -5.40 10.56
CA VAL A 193 -6.88 -6.62 11.17
C VAL A 193 -7.95 -7.71 11.39
N VAL A 194 -9.23 -7.34 11.40
CA VAL A 194 -10.39 -8.24 11.47
C VAL A 194 -11.44 -7.84 10.44
N GLY A 195 -12.19 -8.80 9.92
CA GLY A 195 -13.27 -8.60 8.96
C GLY A 195 -14.06 -9.90 8.73
N ASN A 196 -15.05 -9.84 7.86
CA ASN A 196 -15.81 -11.03 7.47
C ASN A 196 -14.93 -11.98 6.66
N LYS A 197 -14.92 -13.25 7.06
CA LYS A 197 -14.24 -14.31 6.31
C LYS A 197 -15.12 -14.80 5.17
N THR A 198 -14.51 -15.03 4.02
CA THR A 198 -15.16 -15.59 2.82
C THR A 198 -14.27 -16.69 2.22
N ALA A 199 -14.75 -17.37 1.20
CA ALA A 199 -13.95 -18.36 0.48
C ALA A 199 -12.69 -17.72 -0.16
N ASN A 200 -12.79 -16.46 -0.64
CA ASN A 200 -11.67 -15.73 -1.22
C ASN A 200 -10.74 -15.12 -0.15
N ASN A 201 -11.28 -14.79 1.03
CA ASN A 201 -10.54 -14.17 2.13
C ASN A 201 -10.77 -15.01 3.41
N PRO A 202 -10.15 -16.19 3.52
CA PRO A 202 -10.46 -17.17 4.57
C PRO A 202 -9.91 -16.82 5.94
N ALA A 203 -8.91 -15.94 6.00
CA ALA A 203 -8.25 -15.53 7.24
C ALA A 203 -8.14 -14.01 7.37
N ASN A 204 -8.18 -13.55 8.61
CA ASN A 204 -7.84 -12.18 8.96
C ASN A 204 -6.36 -12.08 9.40
N PRO A 205 -5.72 -10.91 9.30
CA PRO A 205 -4.40 -10.72 9.87
C PRO A 205 -4.30 -11.13 11.35
N LEU A 206 -5.33 -10.86 12.15
CA LEU A 206 -5.35 -11.26 13.56
C LEU A 206 -5.28 -12.78 13.75
N ASP A 207 -5.90 -13.56 12.88
CA ASP A 207 -5.88 -15.04 12.97
C ASP A 207 -4.47 -15.61 12.76
N LEU A 208 -3.63 -14.90 12.01
CA LEU A 208 -2.31 -15.34 11.59
C LEU A 208 -1.17 -14.59 12.33
N ALA A 209 -1.50 -13.61 13.16
CA ALA A 209 -0.54 -12.71 13.80
C ALA A 209 0.56 -13.43 14.61
N ALA A 210 0.26 -14.62 15.15
CA ALA A 210 1.25 -15.46 15.82
C ALA A 210 2.32 -16.04 14.87
N ASN A 211 2.10 -15.95 13.56
CA ASN A 211 2.98 -16.51 12.52
C ASN A 211 3.82 -15.44 11.79
N LEU A 212 3.79 -14.18 12.23
CA LEU A 212 4.56 -13.11 11.62
C LEU A 212 6.03 -13.49 11.46
N LYS A 213 6.56 -13.28 10.26
CA LYS A 213 7.94 -13.59 9.89
C LYS A 213 8.87 -12.38 9.99
N VAL A 214 8.30 -11.19 10.10
CA VAL A 214 9.02 -9.91 10.09
C VAL A 214 8.36 -8.93 11.05
N PRO A 215 9.11 -7.92 11.54
CA PRO A 215 8.51 -6.85 12.34
C PRO A 215 7.65 -5.94 11.47
N VAL A 216 6.55 -5.47 12.03
CA VAL A 216 5.58 -4.62 11.35
C VAL A 216 5.38 -3.32 12.11
N LEU A 217 5.44 -2.19 11.41
CA LEU A 217 4.97 -0.90 11.88
C LEU A 217 3.52 -0.71 11.41
N GLY A 218 2.58 -0.62 12.34
CA GLY A 218 1.17 -0.32 12.05
C GLY A 218 0.86 1.15 12.38
N LEU A 219 0.29 1.88 11.44
CA LEU A 219 -0.08 3.29 11.53
C LEU A 219 -1.60 3.42 11.39
N PHE A 220 -2.27 3.84 12.44
CA PHE A 220 -3.74 3.82 12.54
C PHE A 220 -4.30 5.15 13.00
N GLY A 221 -5.53 5.44 12.59
CA GLY A 221 -6.28 6.56 13.11
C GLY A 221 -7.25 6.12 14.22
N LYS A 222 -7.35 6.90 15.29
CA LYS A 222 -8.28 6.62 16.39
C LYS A 222 -9.74 6.86 15.99
N LEU A 223 -9.96 7.76 15.02
CA LEU A 223 -11.29 8.06 14.48
C LEU A 223 -11.70 7.13 13.33
N ASP A 224 -10.86 6.15 12.99
CA ASP A 224 -11.17 5.14 11.98
C ASP A 224 -12.15 4.11 12.52
N GLN A 225 -13.43 4.26 12.18
CA GLN A 225 -14.50 3.35 12.61
C GLN A 225 -14.41 1.96 11.94
N SER A 226 -13.65 1.81 10.86
CA SER A 226 -13.47 0.52 10.17
C SER A 226 -12.46 -0.38 10.87
N ILE A 227 -11.67 0.17 11.79
CA ILE A 227 -10.64 -0.54 12.54
C ILE A 227 -10.88 -0.32 14.05
N PRO A 228 -11.72 -1.13 14.68
CA PRO A 228 -12.00 -1.00 16.12
C PRO A 228 -10.73 -1.07 16.94
N GLN A 229 -10.56 -0.17 17.91
CA GLN A 229 -9.37 -0.12 18.77
C GLN A 229 -9.14 -1.43 19.54
N ASP A 230 -10.22 -2.12 19.91
CA ASP A 230 -10.16 -3.44 20.54
C ASP A 230 -9.50 -4.49 19.65
N SER A 231 -9.69 -4.41 18.33
CA SER A 231 -9.04 -5.32 17.39
C SER A 231 -7.52 -5.09 17.32
N LEU A 232 -7.09 -3.84 17.44
CA LEU A 232 -5.67 -3.50 17.51
C LEU A 232 -5.05 -3.95 18.86
N ALA A 233 -5.80 -3.82 19.96
CA ALA A 233 -5.38 -4.31 21.26
C ALA A 233 -5.18 -5.83 21.25
N GLN A 234 -6.13 -6.58 20.66
CA GLN A 234 -6.01 -8.03 20.46
C GLN A 234 -4.80 -8.39 19.60
N MET A 235 -4.60 -7.68 18.48
CA MET A 235 -3.44 -7.90 17.59
C MET A 235 -2.12 -7.70 18.34
N LYS A 236 -1.98 -6.63 19.13
CA LYS A 236 -0.81 -6.38 19.97
C LYS A 236 -0.57 -7.51 20.97
N GLN A 237 -1.63 -8.02 21.60
CA GLN A 237 -1.55 -9.10 22.57
C GLN A 237 -1.05 -10.40 21.94
N VAL A 238 -1.58 -10.77 20.77
CA VAL A 238 -1.15 -11.98 20.04
C VAL A 238 0.31 -11.85 19.62
N ILE A 239 0.71 -10.72 19.06
CA ILE A 239 2.10 -10.44 18.63
C ILE A 239 3.05 -10.49 19.83
N ALA A 240 2.67 -9.97 20.99
CA ALA A 240 3.51 -9.96 22.21
C ALA A 240 3.86 -11.38 22.69
N THR A 241 3.03 -12.37 22.39
CA THR A 241 3.26 -13.79 22.72
C THR A 241 3.81 -14.60 21.55
N GLY A 242 3.96 -13.97 20.39
CA GLY A 242 4.44 -14.58 19.14
C GLY A 242 5.97 -14.72 19.07
N PRO A 243 6.50 -15.04 17.88
CA PRO A 243 7.93 -15.12 17.62
C PRO A 243 8.69 -13.85 18.04
N GLU A 244 9.94 -14.00 18.43
CA GLU A 244 10.76 -12.85 18.88
C GLU A 244 10.80 -11.72 17.85
N ILE A 245 10.94 -12.06 16.57
CA ILE A 245 10.95 -11.08 15.48
C ILE A 245 9.63 -10.30 15.39
N ALA A 246 8.50 -10.96 15.63
CA ALA A 246 7.18 -10.32 15.61
C ALA A 246 7.01 -9.34 16.78
N ARG A 247 7.56 -9.66 17.95
CA ARG A 247 7.49 -8.81 19.18
C ARG A 247 8.14 -7.44 19.00
N GLY A 248 9.03 -7.28 18.00
CA GLY A 248 9.57 -5.98 17.60
C GLY A 248 8.55 -5.06 16.91
N SER A 249 7.36 -5.55 16.55
CA SER A 249 6.34 -4.74 15.87
C SER A 249 5.85 -3.57 16.71
N GLN A 250 5.53 -2.46 16.04
CA GLN A 250 5.08 -1.22 16.68
C GLN A 250 3.72 -0.78 16.11
N PHE A 251 2.92 -0.14 16.98
CA PHE A 251 1.60 0.39 16.61
C PHE A 251 1.52 1.84 17.05
N VAL A 252 1.32 2.73 16.10
CA VAL A 252 1.07 4.16 16.33
C VAL A 252 -0.40 4.43 16.03
N VAL A 253 -1.09 5.08 16.95
CA VAL A 253 -2.49 5.49 16.80
C VAL A 253 -2.55 6.99 16.93
N TYR A 254 -2.99 7.68 15.88
CA TYR A 254 -3.14 9.13 15.82
C TYR A 254 -4.54 9.53 16.30
N ASP A 255 -4.61 10.40 17.32
CA ASP A 255 -5.87 10.71 18.02
C ASP A 255 -6.93 11.35 17.14
N ASP A 256 -6.53 12.21 16.19
CA ASP A 256 -7.43 12.98 15.33
C ASP A 256 -7.49 12.46 13.89
N ALA A 257 -6.83 11.34 13.61
CA ALA A 257 -6.80 10.76 12.28
C ALA A 257 -8.00 9.83 12.01
N PRO A 258 -8.74 10.04 10.92
CA PRO A 258 -9.72 9.11 10.39
C PRO A 258 -9.07 8.04 9.49
N HIS A 259 -9.89 7.17 8.87
CA HIS A 259 -9.42 6.29 7.79
C HIS A 259 -8.78 7.08 6.64
N ALA A 260 -7.74 6.54 6.01
CA ALA A 260 -7.04 7.15 4.87
C ALA A 260 -6.42 8.54 5.17
N PHE A 261 -5.94 8.76 6.39
CA PHE A 261 -5.34 10.03 6.79
C PHE A 261 -4.04 10.39 6.04
N PHE A 262 -3.40 9.43 5.37
CA PHE A 262 -2.22 9.65 4.52
C PHE A 262 -2.58 10.06 3.08
N ALA A 263 -3.80 9.79 2.63
CA ALA A 263 -4.23 10.03 1.27
C ALA A 263 -4.46 11.54 1.00
N ASP A 264 -3.42 12.24 0.55
CA ASP A 264 -3.37 13.70 0.41
C ASP A 264 -4.35 14.28 -0.63
N TYR A 265 -4.93 13.43 -1.45
CA TYR A 265 -5.98 13.78 -2.42
C TYR A 265 -7.39 13.76 -1.83
N ARG A 266 -7.56 13.37 -0.53
CA ARG A 266 -8.85 13.15 0.13
C ARG A 266 -9.12 14.14 1.26
N PRO A 267 -10.40 14.42 1.59
CA PRO A 267 -10.77 15.22 2.76
C PRO A 267 -10.34 14.64 4.10
N SER A 268 -10.10 13.32 4.15
CA SER A 268 -9.59 12.62 5.34
C SER A 268 -8.11 12.89 5.64
N TYR A 269 -7.38 13.53 4.73
CA TYR A 269 -5.96 13.81 4.91
C TYR A 269 -5.69 14.61 6.19
N ARG A 270 -4.70 14.15 6.95
CA ARG A 270 -4.20 14.82 8.15
C ARG A 270 -2.70 15.04 7.98
N LYS A 271 -2.33 16.25 7.56
CA LYS A 271 -0.95 16.56 7.15
C LYS A 271 0.07 16.18 8.22
N ALA A 272 -0.13 16.61 9.46
CA ALA A 272 0.82 16.36 10.55
C ALA A 272 1.01 14.86 10.82
N ASP A 273 -0.10 14.09 10.87
CA ASP A 273 -0.08 12.65 11.11
C ASP A 273 0.52 11.89 9.92
N ALA A 274 0.24 12.35 8.70
CA ALA A 274 0.79 11.77 7.48
C ALA A 274 2.31 12.00 7.38
N GLU A 275 2.79 13.19 7.72
CA GLU A 275 4.23 13.53 7.73
C GLU A 275 4.98 12.76 8.82
N ASP A 276 4.43 12.66 10.04
CA ASP A 276 5.00 11.84 11.12
C ASP A 276 5.02 10.36 10.73
N GLY A 277 3.91 9.84 10.21
CA GLY A 277 3.83 8.45 9.76
C GLY A 277 4.82 8.13 8.64
N TRP A 278 5.02 9.06 7.69
CA TRP A 278 6.03 8.92 6.66
C TRP A 278 7.46 8.91 7.22
N ALA A 279 7.77 9.81 8.14
CA ALA A 279 9.07 9.83 8.81
C ALA A 279 9.33 8.52 9.58
N ARG A 280 8.32 8.00 10.30
CA ARG A 280 8.40 6.69 10.97
C ARG A 280 8.59 5.55 9.99
N THR A 281 7.90 5.57 8.85
CA THR A 281 8.04 4.56 7.78
C THR A 281 9.49 4.49 7.29
N LEU A 282 10.10 5.64 7.00
CA LEU A 282 11.48 5.69 6.55
C LEU A 282 12.48 5.26 7.65
N ALA A 283 12.25 5.67 8.89
CA ALA A 283 13.05 5.24 10.03
C ALA A 283 12.94 3.72 10.23
N TRP A 284 11.73 3.16 10.18
CA TRP A 284 11.47 1.74 10.30
C TRP A 284 12.20 0.90 9.25
N PHE A 285 12.09 1.28 7.99
CA PHE A 285 12.80 0.61 6.92
C PHE A 285 14.31 0.68 7.10
N ARG A 286 14.85 1.82 7.51
CA ARG A 286 16.29 1.98 7.76
C ARG A 286 16.77 1.10 8.92
N GLU A 287 16.06 1.09 10.04
CA GLU A 287 16.37 0.29 11.24
C GLU A 287 16.41 -1.21 10.94
N HIS A 288 15.56 -1.66 10.02
CA HIS A 288 15.47 -3.07 9.62
C HIS A 288 16.25 -3.42 8.36
N GLY A 289 17.17 -2.56 7.93
CA GLY A 289 18.09 -2.83 6.82
C GLY A 289 17.48 -2.66 5.43
N VAL A 290 16.33 -2.02 5.31
CA VAL A 290 15.73 -1.63 4.02
C VAL A 290 16.08 -0.18 3.75
N SER A 291 17.33 0.07 3.36
CA SER A 291 17.80 1.42 3.00
C SER A 291 19.04 1.36 2.12
N ASP A 292 19.32 2.44 1.41
CA ASP A 292 20.62 2.62 0.79
C ASP A 292 21.66 2.95 1.87
N ARG A 293 22.73 2.16 1.95
CA ARG A 293 23.83 2.36 2.92
C ARG A 293 24.52 3.73 2.75
N ALA A 294 24.38 4.35 1.57
CA ALA A 294 24.96 5.66 1.28
C ALA A 294 24.21 6.82 1.92
N PHE A 295 22.89 6.71 2.15
CA PHE A 295 22.07 7.76 2.75
C PHE A 295 22.16 7.84 4.30
N GLY A 296 22.77 6.86 4.96
CA GLY A 296 22.91 6.80 6.43
C GLY A 296 24.08 7.57 7.02
N LYS A 297 24.89 8.29 6.22
CA LYS A 297 26.08 9.00 6.70
C LYS A 297 25.97 10.53 6.69
N GLY A 298 24.78 11.09 6.54
CA GLY A 298 24.62 12.54 6.44
C GLY A 298 23.25 13.06 6.89
N ALA A 299 22.84 12.79 8.12
CA ALA A 299 21.75 13.49 8.79
C ALA A 299 22.05 13.56 10.30
#